data_410086235acde711e7d057635580f131
#
_entry.id   410086235acde711e7d057635580f131
#
_cell.length_a   1.000
_cell.length_b   1.000
_cell.length_c   1.000
_cell.angle_alpha   90.00
_cell.angle_beta   90.00
_cell.angle_gamma   90.00
#
_symmetry.space_group_name_H-M   'P 1'
#
loop_
_entity.id
_entity.type
_entity.pdbx_description
1 polymer ?
#
loop_
_entity_poly.entity_id
_entity_poly.type
_entity_poly.pdbx_seq_one_letter_code
_entity_poly.pdbx_strand_id
1 'polypeptide(L)'
;MWMLAHADKSVTFAAESRLHDNSDISSSRFKIWANVWGLVKQHPWTGVGYGQFNLAWTLTSFPTRPVAFFDHTHNLIFQWAVELGLPLAVLLVALTTTAGLVLIWPQASNKVTPAGASAVIVCTAMLHSMLEYPLWYSYFLLPTAFAWGAGLAARATHHLNDATTSEPTWGPQQWLATGGALTMLGAVWCALDFQAAANIYAPRAGAGPLDQRI
;
A
#
# COMPACT_ATOMS: atom_id res chain seq x y z
N MET A 1 -41.85 -27.65 10.22
CA MET A 1 -41.26 -28.21 9.01
C MET A 1 -41.37 -27.31 7.76
N TRP A 2 -42.07 -26.19 7.81
CA TRP A 2 -42.30 -25.27 6.67
C TRP A 2 -41.28 -24.12 6.55
N MET A 3 -40.58 -23.75 7.65
CA MET A 3 -39.60 -22.65 7.66
C MET A 3 -38.21 -23.03 7.12
N LEU A 4 -37.84 -24.32 7.13
CA LEU A 4 -36.50 -24.72 6.63
C LEU A 4 -36.43 -24.89 5.10
N ALA A 5 -37.56 -25.05 4.42
CA ALA A 5 -37.59 -25.19 2.97
C ALA A 5 -37.45 -23.85 2.20
N HIS A 6 -37.62 -22.69 2.87
CA HIS A 6 -37.50 -21.38 2.25
C HIS A 6 -36.14 -20.69 2.51
N ALA A 7 -35.37 -21.11 3.53
CA ALA A 7 -34.06 -20.61 3.81
C ALA A 7 -33.00 -21.08 2.78
N ASP A 8 -33.21 -22.27 2.22
CA ASP A 8 -32.22 -22.89 1.33
C ASP A 8 -32.22 -22.30 -0.10
N LYS A 9 -33.38 -21.85 -0.60
CA LYS A 9 -33.46 -21.24 -1.93
C LYS A 9 -32.90 -19.83 -2.03
N SER A 10 -32.93 -19.06 -0.93
CA SER A 10 -32.38 -17.70 -0.93
C SER A 10 -30.85 -17.69 -0.82
N VAL A 11 -30.25 -18.68 -0.14
CA VAL A 11 -28.81 -18.83 0.00
C VAL A 11 -28.17 -19.34 -1.30
N THR A 12 -28.80 -20.29 -1.98
CA THR A 12 -28.35 -20.77 -3.31
C THR A 12 -28.47 -19.66 -4.36
N PHE A 13 -29.56 -18.88 -4.34
CA PHE A 13 -29.73 -17.76 -5.28
C PHE A 13 -28.68 -16.65 -5.08
N ALA A 14 -28.30 -16.33 -3.84
CA ALA A 14 -27.26 -15.34 -3.54
C ALA A 14 -25.85 -15.85 -3.88
N ALA A 15 -25.57 -17.13 -3.76
CA ALA A 15 -24.30 -17.73 -4.16
C ALA A 15 -24.19 -17.86 -5.70
N GLU A 16 -25.26 -18.21 -6.35
CA GLU A 16 -25.34 -18.35 -7.81
C GLU A 16 -25.28 -16.99 -8.51
N SER A 17 -25.94 -15.96 -7.97
CA SER A 17 -25.81 -14.60 -8.48
C SER A 17 -24.40 -14.05 -8.31
N ARG A 18 -23.68 -14.40 -7.22
CA ARG A 18 -22.27 -14.02 -7.04
C ARG A 18 -21.32 -14.74 -8.00
N LEU A 19 -21.63 -15.96 -8.42
CA LEU A 19 -20.85 -16.69 -9.42
C LEU A 19 -21.06 -16.15 -10.83
N HIS A 20 -22.26 -15.67 -11.15
CA HIS A 20 -22.54 -14.96 -12.40
C HIS A 20 -22.04 -13.50 -12.39
N ASP A 21 -21.98 -12.85 -11.24
CA ASP A 21 -21.44 -11.49 -11.06
C ASP A 21 -19.91 -11.45 -11.12
N ASN A 22 -19.21 -12.58 -10.98
CA ASN A 22 -17.75 -12.67 -11.09
C ASN A 22 -17.20 -12.33 -12.49
N SER A 23 -18.03 -12.41 -13.54
CA SER A 23 -17.63 -11.89 -14.86
C SER A 23 -17.57 -10.36 -14.89
N ASP A 24 -18.29 -9.68 -14.00
CA ASP A 24 -18.29 -8.21 -13.89
C ASP A 24 -17.13 -7.64 -13.08
N ILE A 25 -16.52 -8.39 -12.15
CA ILE A 25 -15.46 -7.87 -11.27
C ILE A 25 -14.17 -7.61 -12.07
N SER A 26 -13.78 -8.52 -12.97
CA SER A 26 -12.59 -8.28 -13.81
C SER A 26 -12.85 -7.19 -14.85
N SER A 27 -14.04 -7.14 -15.46
CA SER A 27 -14.42 -6.07 -16.38
C SER A 27 -14.58 -4.72 -15.68
N SER A 28 -14.98 -4.70 -14.41
CA SER A 28 -15.09 -3.49 -13.62
C SER A 28 -13.73 -2.86 -13.29
N ARG A 29 -12.68 -3.66 -13.03
CA ARG A 29 -11.31 -3.15 -12.76
C ARG A 29 -10.75 -2.39 -13.97
N PHE A 30 -10.92 -2.91 -15.19
CA PHE A 30 -10.49 -2.20 -16.39
C PHE A 30 -11.24 -0.88 -16.58
N LYS A 31 -12.54 -0.84 -16.28
CA LYS A 31 -13.34 0.39 -16.28
C LYS A 31 -12.85 1.39 -15.22
N ILE A 32 -12.51 0.90 -14.02
CA ILE A 32 -11.91 1.73 -12.96
C ILE A 32 -10.60 2.33 -13.46
N TRP A 33 -9.68 1.51 -13.98
CA TRP A 33 -8.36 1.97 -14.43
C TRP A 33 -8.45 2.95 -15.61
N ALA A 34 -9.40 2.76 -16.52
CA ALA A 34 -9.66 3.71 -17.60
C ALA A 34 -10.11 5.09 -17.07
N ASN A 35 -11.00 5.10 -16.08
CA ASN A 35 -11.45 6.32 -15.41
C ASN A 35 -10.35 6.96 -14.57
N VAL A 36 -9.57 6.16 -13.83
CA VAL A 36 -8.38 6.62 -13.08
C VAL A 36 -7.38 7.28 -14.01
N TRP A 37 -7.11 6.69 -15.17
CA TRP A 37 -6.24 7.29 -16.18
C TRP A 37 -6.78 8.62 -16.69
N GLY A 38 -8.10 8.78 -16.75
CA GLY A 38 -8.76 10.07 -17.01
C GLY A 38 -8.40 11.12 -15.95
N LEU A 39 -8.45 10.78 -14.67
CA LEU A 39 -8.04 11.66 -13.56
C LEU A 39 -6.55 12.00 -13.60
N VAL A 40 -5.70 11.02 -13.86
CA VAL A 40 -4.24 11.25 -14.01
C VAL A 40 -3.95 12.25 -15.12
N LYS A 41 -4.66 12.17 -16.27
CA LYS A 41 -4.50 13.14 -17.35
C LYS A 41 -4.97 14.54 -17.00
N GLN A 42 -5.94 14.68 -16.11
CA GLN A 42 -6.41 15.99 -15.64
C GLN A 42 -5.43 16.63 -14.63
N HIS A 43 -4.76 15.80 -13.82
CA HIS A 43 -3.84 16.25 -12.78
C HIS A 43 -2.47 15.54 -12.87
N PRO A 44 -1.72 15.66 -14.00
CA PRO A 44 -0.54 14.82 -14.25
C PRO A 44 0.65 15.15 -13.35
N TRP A 45 0.76 16.37 -12.84
CA TRP A 45 1.93 16.83 -12.09
C TRP A 45 1.82 16.60 -10.58
N THR A 46 0.69 16.89 -10.00
CA THR A 46 0.46 16.87 -8.55
C THR A 46 -0.49 15.78 -8.10
N GLY A 47 -1.19 15.12 -9.04
CA GLY A 47 -2.30 14.24 -8.72
C GLY A 47 -3.49 15.00 -8.15
N VAL A 48 -4.47 14.26 -7.66
CA VAL A 48 -5.65 14.81 -6.98
C VAL A 48 -5.41 15.12 -5.50
N GLY A 49 -4.23 14.74 -4.98
CA GLY A 49 -3.84 14.85 -3.57
C GLY A 49 -3.88 13.51 -2.85
N TYR A 50 -2.97 13.33 -1.90
CA TYR A 50 -2.88 12.12 -1.08
C TYR A 50 -4.16 11.87 -0.29
N GLY A 51 -4.71 10.67 -0.38
CA GLY A 51 -5.97 10.28 0.25
C GLY A 51 -7.22 10.92 -0.34
N GLN A 52 -7.12 11.65 -1.47
CA GLN A 52 -8.25 12.36 -2.10
C GLN A 52 -8.87 11.60 -3.29
N PHE A 53 -8.39 10.41 -3.59
CA PHE A 53 -8.92 9.63 -4.71
C PHE A 53 -10.44 9.44 -4.63
N ASN A 54 -10.95 9.04 -3.47
CA ASN A 54 -12.37 8.86 -3.21
C ASN A 54 -13.19 10.13 -3.53
N LEU A 55 -12.73 11.29 -3.05
CA LEU A 55 -13.41 12.56 -3.32
C LEU A 55 -13.37 12.90 -4.80
N ALA A 56 -12.21 12.81 -5.43
CA ALA A 56 -12.06 13.05 -6.87
C ALA A 56 -12.91 12.09 -7.71
N TRP A 57 -12.93 10.80 -7.33
CA TRP A 57 -13.79 9.81 -7.97
C TRP A 57 -15.27 10.15 -7.85
N THR A 58 -15.71 10.61 -6.68
CA THR A 58 -17.10 10.94 -6.41
C THR A 58 -17.56 12.19 -7.18
N LEU A 59 -16.72 13.20 -7.25
CA LEU A 59 -17.05 14.49 -7.88
C LEU A 59 -16.88 14.49 -9.40
N THR A 60 -16.14 13.54 -9.97
CA THR A 60 -15.91 13.50 -11.43
C THR A 60 -16.99 12.70 -12.14
N SER A 61 -17.55 13.26 -13.19
CA SER A 61 -18.48 12.57 -14.08
C SER A 61 -17.70 11.72 -15.07
N PHE A 62 -17.87 10.39 -15.02
CA PHE A 62 -17.25 9.45 -15.95
C PHE A 62 -18.29 8.86 -16.91
N PRO A 63 -17.94 8.69 -18.21
CA PRO A 63 -18.86 8.12 -19.20
C PRO A 63 -19.32 6.68 -18.87
N THR A 64 -18.43 5.91 -18.24
CA THR A 64 -18.64 4.50 -17.88
C THR A 64 -18.28 4.28 -16.42
N ARG A 65 -19.09 4.84 -15.51
CA ARG A 65 -18.84 4.69 -14.09
C ARG A 65 -19.41 3.39 -13.58
N PRO A 66 -18.60 2.51 -12.92
CA PRO A 66 -19.12 1.39 -12.14
C PRO A 66 -20.02 1.91 -11.01
N VAL A 67 -21.11 1.18 -10.72
CA VAL A 67 -22.10 1.59 -9.70
C VAL A 67 -21.53 1.54 -8.28
N ALA A 68 -20.49 0.70 -8.06
CA ALA A 68 -19.88 0.56 -6.75
C ALA A 68 -19.06 1.79 -6.34
N PHE A 69 -19.04 2.04 -5.04
CA PHE A 69 -18.18 3.06 -4.43
C PHE A 69 -16.75 2.53 -4.34
N PHE A 70 -15.79 3.34 -4.77
CA PHE A 70 -14.38 2.99 -4.72
C PHE A 70 -13.61 4.05 -3.93
N ASP A 71 -12.82 3.59 -2.97
CA ASP A 71 -11.93 4.41 -2.15
C ASP A 71 -10.45 4.26 -2.59
N HIS A 72 -10.16 3.29 -3.46
CA HIS A 72 -8.83 3.05 -4.01
C HIS A 72 -8.90 2.39 -5.41
N THR A 73 -7.78 2.41 -6.13
CA THR A 73 -7.71 1.99 -7.53
C THR A 73 -7.54 0.48 -7.74
N HIS A 74 -7.37 -0.31 -6.68
CA HIS A 74 -6.97 -1.74 -6.73
C HIS A 74 -5.67 -1.98 -7.53
N ASN A 75 -4.78 -0.98 -7.55
CA ASN A 75 -3.46 -1.08 -8.16
C ASN A 75 -2.56 0.01 -7.60
N LEU A 76 -1.44 -0.38 -7.00
CA LEU A 76 -0.54 0.53 -6.29
C LEU A 76 0.04 1.62 -7.21
N ILE A 77 0.39 1.27 -8.46
CA ILE A 77 0.98 2.21 -9.42
C ILE A 77 -0.05 3.27 -9.83
N PHE A 78 -1.29 2.84 -10.13
CA PHE A 78 -2.36 3.78 -10.44
C PHE A 78 -2.73 4.65 -9.25
N GLN A 79 -2.68 4.10 -8.02
CA GLN A 79 -2.94 4.87 -6.81
C GLN A 79 -1.92 5.99 -6.64
N TRP A 80 -0.63 5.67 -6.76
CA TRP A 80 0.42 6.70 -6.70
C TRP A 80 0.27 7.73 -7.83
N ALA A 81 -0.02 7.28 -9.05
CA ALA A 81 -0.17 8.17 -10.20
C ALA A 81 -1.34 9.15 -10.04
N VAL A 82 -2.49 8.68 -9.53
CA VAL A 82 -3.67 9.52 -9.40
C VAL A 82 -3.59 10.47 -8.20
N GLU A 83 -3.00 10.03 -7.08
CA GLU A 83 -2.92 10.85 -5.86
C GLU A 83 -1.71 11.78 -5.81
N LEU A 84 -0.56 11.33 -6.31
CA LEU A 84 0.71 12.05 -6.16
C LEU A 84 1.19 12.70 -7.48
N GLY A 85 0.55 12.37 -8.59
CA GLY A 85 0.98 12.76 -9.93
C GLY A 85 2.09 11.87 -10.49
N LEU A 86 2.29 11.98 -11.79
CA LEU A 86 3.24 11.14 -12.54
C LEU A 86 4.70 11.28 -12.08
N PRO A 87 5.26 12.48 -11.80
CA PRO A 87 6.66 12.60 -11.43
C PRO A 87 6.99 11.83 -10.15
N LEU A 88 6.17 12.00 -9.11
CA LEU A 88 6.41 11.33 -7.83
C LEU A 88 6.07 9.83 -7.91
N ALA A 89 5.02 9.46 -8.65
CA ALA A 89 4.70 8.06 -8.90
C ALA A 89 5.83 7.33 -9.62
N VAL A 90 6.41 7.93 -10.68
CA VAL A 90 7.55 7.34 -11.40
C VAL A 90 8.77 7.20 -10.49
N LEU A 91 9.06 8.20 -9.66
CA LEU A 91 10.14 8.13 -8.68
C LEU A 91 9.91 6.97 -7.70
N LEU A 92 8.72 6.83 -7.13
CA LEU A 92 8.39 5.77 -6.18
C LEU A 92 8.47 4.38 -6.84
N VAL A 93 7.95 4.25 -8.08
CA VAL A 93 8.06 3.00 -8.85
C VAL A 93 9.53 2.68 -9.12
N ALA A 94 10.34 3.65 -9.53
CA ALA A 94 11.76 3.44 -9.77
C ALA A 94 12.50 3.01 -8.51
N LEU A 95 12.27 3.67 -7.38
CA LEU A 95 12.90 3.34 -6.10
C LEU A 95 12.49 1.95 -5.60
N THR A 96 11.20 1.64 -5.61
CA THR A 96 10.70 0.32 -5.15
C THR A 96 11.16 -0.79 -6.09
N THR A 97 11.13 -0.57 -7.40
CA THR A 97 11.63 -1.55 -8.38
C THR A 97 13.13 -1.78 -8.20
N THR A 98 13.93 -0.72 -8.08
CA THR A 98 15.38 -0.85 -7.86
C THR A 98 15.70 -1.58 -6.57
N ALA A 99 15.06 -1.20 -5.47
CA ALA A 99 15.23 -1.87 -4.18
C ALA A 99 14.78 -3.35 -4.24
N GLY A 100 13.70 -3.64 -4.95
CA GLY A 100 13.23 -5.00 -5.20
C GLY A 100 14.22 -5.80 -6.04
N LEU A 101 14.74 -5.24 -7.12
CA LEU A 101 15.77 -5.88 -7.96
C LEU A 101 17.04 -6.18 -7.17
N VAL A 102 17.49 -5.24 -6.34
CA VAL A 102 18.63 -5.48 -5.43
C VAL A 102 18.32 -6.64 -4.51
N LEU A 103 17.12 -6.72 -3.95
CA LEU A 103 16.72 -7.77 -3.02
C LEU A 103 16.65 -9.15 -3.66
N ILE A 104 16.15 -9.27 -4.89
CA ILE A 104 16.00 -10.55 -5.62
C ILE A 104 17.21 -10.96 -6.43
N TRP A 105 18.23 -10.08 -6.56
CA TRP A 105 19.42 -10.39 -7.35
C TRP A 105 20.05 -11.71 -6.93
N PRO A 106 20.42 -12.60 -7.87
CA PRO A 106 20.96 -13.92 -7.54
C PRO A 106 22.17 -13.83 -6.62
N GLN A 107 22.22 -14.69 -5.59
CA GLN A 107 23.38 -14.90 -4.74
C GLN A 107 23.98 -16.26 -5.07
N ALA A 108 25.30 -16.35 -5.06
CA ALA A 108 26.04 -17.59 -5.29
C ALA A 108 25.96 -18.54 -4.06
N SER A 109 24.75 -18.75 -3.54
CA SER A 109 24.51 -19.61 -2.39
C SER A 109 23.36 -20.58 -2.68
N ASN A 110 23.60 -21.87 -2.46
CA ASN A 110 22.58 -22.91 -2.54
C ASN A 110 21.73 -23.03 -1.26
N LYS A 111 21.93 -22.14 -0.27
CA LYS A 111 21.20 -22.14 1.00
C LYS A 111 20.14 -21.03 1.00
N VAL A 112 19.05 -21.27 1.71
CA VAL A 112 18.06 -20.23 2.00
C VAL A 112 18.75 -19.15 2.83
N THR A 113 18.81 -17.93 2.27
CA THR A 113 19.39 -16.77 2.94
C THR A 113 18.29 -15.89 3.53
N PRO A 114 18.57 -15.11 4.59
CA PRO A 114 17.60 -14.13 5.11
C PRO A 114 17.11 -13.15 4.03
N ALA A 115 18.00 -12.74 3.12
CA ALA A 115 17.63 -11.90 1.99
C ALA A 115 16.66 -12.60 1.02
N GLY A 116 16.84 -13.89 0.77
CA GLY A 116 15.94 -14.68 -0.07
C GLY A 116 14.54 -14.83 0.56
N ALA A 117 14.47 -15.11 1.86
CA ALA A 117 13.20 -15.17 2.58
C ALA A 117 12.47 -13.80 2.55
N SER A 118 13.20 -12.72 2.81
CA SER A 118 12.67 -11.35 2.70
C SER A 118 12.16 -11.04 1.29
N ALA A 119 12.89 -11.48 0.24
CA ALA A 119 12.48 -11.29 -1.15
C ALA A 119 11.13 -11.94 -1.44
N VAL A 120 10.88 -13.15 -0.95
CA VAL A 120 9.58 -13.83 -1.12
C VAL A 120 8.45 -13.03 -0.49
N ILE A 121 8.62 -12.57 0.76
CA ILE A 121 7.60 -11.77 1.48
C ILE A 121 7.31 -10.47 0.70
N VAL A 122 8.36 -9.73 0.33
CA VAL A 122 8.23 -8.46 -0.38
C VAL A 122 7.59 -8.66 -1.75
N CYS A 123 8.06 -9.63 -2.55
CA CYS A 123 7.47 -9.91 -3.86
C CYS A 123 6.00 -10.29 -3.76
N THR A 124 5.62 -11.11 -2.79
CA THR A 124 4.22 -11.48 -2.57
C THR A 124 3.37 -10.25 -2.24
N ALA A 125 3.82 -9.40 -1.32
CA ALA A 125 3.11 -8.19 -0.95
C ALA A 125 3.00 -7.20 -2.13
N MET A 126 4.07 -7.03 -2.92
CA MET A 126 4.07 -6.15 -4.07
C MET A 126 3.17 -6.67 -5.21
N LEU A 127 3.19 -7.98 -5.49
CA LEU A 127 2.27 -8.59 -6.46
C LEU A 127 0.82 -8.46 -6.01
N HIS A 128 0.53 -8.69 -4.73
CA HIS A 128 -0.80 -8.47 -4.18
C HIS A 128 -1.24 -7.01 -4.34
N SER A 129 -0.31 -6.07 -4.16
CA SER A 129 -0.60 -4.63 -4.31
C SER A 129 -0.88 -4.18 -5.76
N MET A 130 -0.61 -5.04 -6.75
CA MET A 130 -1.03 -4.79 -8.14
C MET A 130 -2.50 -5.16 -8.41
N LEU A 131 -3.11 -5.95 -7.52
CA LEU A 131 -4.48 -6.43 -7.68
C LEU A 131 -5.44 -5.89 -6.60
N GLU A 132 -4.89 -5.52 -5.47
CA GLU A 132 -5.58 -4.99 -4.30
C GLU A 132 -4.72 -3.91 -3.63
N TYR A 133 -5.11 -3.44 -2.43
CA TYR A 133 -4.38 -2.39 -1.72
C TYR A 133 -3.98 -2.81 -0.29
N PRO A 134 -3.25 -3.94 -0.12
CA PRO A 134 -2.91 -4.47 1.20
C PRO A 134 -2.02 -3.53 2.00
N LEU A 135 -1.12 -2.79 1.35
CA LEU A 135 -0.17 -1.88 2.01
C LEU A 135 -0.83 -0.64 2.64
N TRP A 136 -2.11 -0.43 2.41
CA TRP A 136 -2.92 0.56 3.15
C TRP A 136 -3.07 0.18 4.62
N TYR A 137 -3.09 -1.10 4.91
CA TYR A 137 -3.24 -1.61 6.26
C TYR A 137 -1.89 -1.77 6.93
N SER A 138 -1.73 -1.18 8.13
CA SER A 138 -0.47 -1.22 8.90
C SER A 138 0.03 -2.63 9.19
N TYR A 139 -0.88 -3.60 9.37
CA TYR A 139 -0.53 -4.99 9.62
C TYR A 139 0.05 -5.72 8.38
N PHE A 140 -0.08 -5.18 7.18
CA PHE A 140 0.66 -5.61 6.00
C PHE A 140 1.87 -4.73 5.72
N LEU A 141 1.71 -3.40 5.87
CA LEU A 141 2.77 -2.45 5.58
C LEU A 141 3.99 -2.66 6.48
N LEU A 142 3.79 -2.77 7.79
CA LEU A 142 4.90 -2.87 8.75
C LEU A 142 5.73 -4.16 8.57
N PRO A 143 5.14 -5.37 8.47
CA PRO A 143 5.92 -6.59 8.19
C PRO A 143 6.61 -6.55 6.84
N THR A 144 5.98 -5.98 5.80
CA THR A 144 6.59 -5.86 4.48
C THR A 144 7.77 -4.90 4.50
N ALA A 145 7.64 -3.73 5.12
CA ALA A 145 8.71 -2.76 5.27
C ALA A 145 9.88 -3.33 6.09
N PHE A 146 9.59 -4.03 7.19
CA PHE A 146 10.60 -4.72 8.00
C PHE A 146 11.34 -5.80 7.19
N ALA A 147 10.62 -6.66 6.49
CA ALA A 147 11.21 -7.70 5.64
C ALA A 147 12.10 -7.07 4.56
N TRP A 148 11.64 -5.99 3.94
CA TRP A 148 12.41 -5.28 2.91
C TRP A 148 13.72 -4.71 3.48
N GLY A 149 13.63 -3.98 4.60
CA GLY A 149 14.81 -3.41 5.27
C GLY A 149 15.80 -4.49 5.73
N ALA A 150 15.32 -5.56 6.37
CA ALA A 150 16.14 -6.68 6.83
C ALA A 150 16.83 -7.40 5.66
N GLY A 151 16.12 -7.61 4.56
CA GLY A 151 16.68 -8.23 3.36
C GLY A 151 17.77 -7.39 2.70
N LEU A 152 17.57 -6.09 2.58
CA LEU A 152 18.58 -5.16 2.05
C LEU A 152 19.81 -5.07 2.96
N ALA A 153 19.61 -5.04 4.29
CA ALA A 153 20.70 -5.07 5.26
C ALA A 153 21.53 -6.35 5.17
N ALA A 154 20.88 -7.51 5.07
CA ALA A 154 21.56 -8.80 4.89
C ALA A 154 22.39 -8.84 3.60
N ARG A 155 21.94 -8.15 2.55
CA ARG A 155 22.69 -7.98 1.30
C ARG A 155 23.91 -7.09 1.48
N ALA A 156 23.74 -5.94 2.13
CA ALA A 156 24.83 -4.99 2.35
C ALA A 156 25.96 -5.61 3.18
N THR A 157 25.65 -6.35 4.23
CA THR A 157 26.66 -7.01 5.07
C THR A 157 27.47 -8.08 4.33
N HIS A 158 26.84 -8.79 3.38
CA HIS A 158 27.55 -9.78 2.55
C HIS A 158 28.60 -9.10 1.66
N HIS A 159 28.25 -7.99 1.01
CA HIS A 159 29.18 -7.23 0.17
C HIS A 159 30.33 -6.59 0.95
N LEU A 160 30.09 -6.15 2.20
CA LEU A 160 31.13 -5.54 3.03
C LEU A 160 32.16 -6.56 3.54
N ASN A 161 31.77 -7.81 3.76
CA ASN A 161 32.70 -8.88 4.16
C ASN A 161 33.64 -9.29 3.02
N ASP A 162 33.24 -9.06 1.75
CA ASP A 162 34.06 -9.33 0.56
C ASP A 162 34.98 -8.16 0.20
N ALA A 163 34.74 -6.97 0.73
CA ALA A 163 35.50 -5.75 0.43
C ALA A 163 36.51 -5.44 1.54
N THR A 164 37.77 -5.79 1.33
CA THR A 164 38.92 -5.27 2.11
C THR A 164 39.18 -3.82 1.72
N THR A 165 38.40 -2.85 2.18
CA THR A 165 38.64 -1.45 1.86
C THR A 165 38.24 -0.51 3.00
N SER A 166 39.13 0.47 3.18
CA SER A 166 39.05 1.73 3.94
C SER A 166 37.72 2.04 4.66
N GLU A 167 37.83 2.25 5.95
CA GLU A 167 36.76 2.68 6.87
C GLU A 167 35.94 3.83 6.27
N PRO A 168 34.64 3.62 5.96
CA PRO A 168 33.79 4.75 5.61
C PRO A 168 33.58 5.64 6.83
N THR A 169 33.56 6.95 6.65
CA THR A 169 33.33 7.93 7.71
C THR A 169 31.99 7.71 8.46
N TRP A 170 31.04 7.03 7.83
CA TRP A 170 29.80 6.54 8.43
C TRP A 170 29.62 5.07 8.08
N GLY A 171 29.65 4.21 9.09
CA GLY A 171 29.42 2.78 8.90
C GLY A 171 27.95 2.43 8.62
N PRO A 172 27.66 1.27 7.97
CA PRO A 172 26.30 0.82 7.69
C PRO A 172 25.39 0.79 8.92
N GLN A 173 25.96 0.51 10.11
CA GLN A 173 25.24 0.52 11.39
C GLN A 173 24.72 1.92 11.76
N GLN A 174 25.46 2.97 11.45
CA GLN A 174 25.05 4.36 11.73
C GLN A 174 23.93 4.79 10.81
N TRP A 175 23.95 4.42 9.53
CA TRP A 175 22.85 4.65 8.61
C TRP A 175 21.58 3.90 9.02
N LEU A 176 21.70 2.65 9.45
CA LEU A 176 20.58 1.87 9.98
C LEU A 176 20.02 2.48 11.28
N ALA A 177 20.89 2.89 12.20
CA ALA A 177 20.48 3.54 13.44
C ALA A 177 19.76 4.88 13.16
N THR A 178 20.29 5.70 12.24
CA THR A 178 19.70 6.98 11.86
C THR A 178 18.36 6.78 11.17
N GLY A 179 18.28 5.85 10.21
CA GLY A 179 17.04 5.50 9.54
C GLY A 179 15.98 4.95 10.50
N GLY A 180 16.39 4.08 11.42
CA GLY A 180 15.54 3.57 12.50
C GLY A 180 15.02 4.67 13.42
N ALA A 181 15.88 5.58 13.85
CA ALA A 181 15.50 6.72 14.69
C ALA A 181 14.50 7.65 13.98
N LEU A 182 14.72 7.97 12.70
CA LEU A 182 13.81 8.79 11.91
C LEU A 182 12.46 8.10 11.73
N THR A 183 12.44 6.78 11.51
CA THR A 183 11.20 5.99 11.41
C THR A 183 10.43 6.00 12.72
N MET A 184 11.11 5.84 13.87
CA MET A 184 10.49 5.91 15.19
C MET A 184 9.91 7.30 15.47
N LEU A 185 10.64 8.37 15.14
CA LEU A 185 10.14 9.74 15.28
C LEU A 185 8.90 9.98 14.42
N GLY A 186 8.92 9.50 13.16
CA GLY A 186 7.77 9.57 12.27
C GLY A 186 6.57 8.78 12.80
N ALA A 187 6.78 7.60 13.35
CA ALA A 187 5.71 6.79 13.95
C ALA A 187 5.10 7.47 15.19
N VAL A 188 5.93 8.05 16.05
CA VAL A 188 5.44 8.84 17.20
C VAL A 188 4.64 10.05 16.74
N TRP A 189 5.14 10.78 15.74
CA TRP A 189 4.42 11.92 15.15
C TRP A 189 3.06 11.49 14.62
N CYS A 190 3.00 10.44 13.79
CA CYS A 190 1.74 9.90 13.27
C CYS A 190 0.77 9.46 14.38
N ALA A 191 1.28 8.86 15.47
CA ALA A 191 0.45 8.46 16.60
C ALA A 191 -0.14 9.67 17.34
N LEU A 192 0.61 10.75 17.50
CA LEU A 192 0.15 12.00 18.11
C LEU A 192 -0.90 12.69 17.22
N ASP A 193 -0.64 12.77 15.93
CA ASP A 193 -1.57 13.34 14.95
C ASP A 193 -2.87 12.53 14.88
N PHE A 194 -2.78 11.20 14.87
CA PHE A 194 -3.95 10.32 14.95
C PHE A 194 -4.75 10.54 16.23
N GLN A 195 -4.09 10.72 17.39
CA GLN A 195 -4.80 11.01 18.63
C GLN A 195 -5.53 12.36 18.60
N ALA A 196 -4.92 13.37 17.98
CA ALA A 196 -5.56 14.68 17.80
C ALA A 196 -6.81 14.52 16.91
N ALA A 197 -6.71 13.86 15.76
CA ALA A 197 -7.83 13.59 14.87
C ALA A 197 -8.91 12.74 15.57
N ALA A 198 -8.53 11.69 16.29
CA ALA A 198 -9.46 10.82 17.01
C ALA A 198 -10.25 11.57 18.10
N ASN A 199 -9.66 12.55 18.77
CA ASN A 199 -10.35 13.37 19.75
C ASN A 199 -11.47 14.24 19.12
N ILE A 200 -11.34 14.57 17.83
CA ILE A 200 -12.37 15.32 17.10
C ILE A 200 -13.54 14.39 16.73
N TYR A 201 -13.24 13.23 16.12
CA TYR A 201 -14.24 12.34 15.53
C TYR A 201 -14.81 11.31 16.50
N ALA A 202 -14.03 10.86 17.49
CA ALA A 202 -14.44 9.89 18.50
C ALA A 202 -14.05 10.38 19.90
N PRO A 203 -14.71 11.42 20.40
CA PRO A 203 -14.36 12.03 21.68
C PRO A 203 -14.58 11.06 22.84
N ARG A 204 -13.69 11.14 23.83
CA ARG A 204 -13.88 10.41 25.11
C ARG A 204 -15.11 10.91 25.82
N ALA A 205 -15.76 10.04 26.62
CA ALA A 205 -16.88 10.41 27.43
C ALA A 205 -16.52 11.62 28.34
N GLY A 206 -17.32 12.69 28.27
CA GLY A 206 -17.08 13.95 29.01
C GLY A 206 -16.24 14.99 28.25
N ALA A 207 -15.86 14.74 27.01
CA ALA A 207 -15.20 15.75 26.17
C ALA A 207 -16.16 16.92 25.91
N GLY A 208 -15.67 18.15 26.08
CA GLY A 208 -16.40 19.39 25.82
C GLY A 208 -16.86 19.54 24.35
N PRO A 209 -17.52 20.63 23.99
CA PRO A 209 -17.96 20.90 22.62
C PRO A 209 -16.78 20.99 21.66
N LEU A 210 -17.06 20.88 20.35
CA LEU A 210 -16.08 20.68 19.30
C LEU A 210 -15.02 21.80 19.22
N ASP A 211 -15.45 23.03 19.48
CA ASP A 211 -14.61 24.24 19.54
C ASP A 211 -13.55 24.25 20.64
N GLN A 212 -13.70 23.38 21.64
CA GLN A 212 -12.73 23.23 22.75
C GLN A 212 -11.79 22.02 22.57
N ARG A 213 -11.88 21.29 21.45
CA ARG A 213 -11.11 20.09 21.16
C ARG A 213 -10.03 20.28 20.10
N ILE A 214 -9.98 21.45 19.49
CA ILE A 214 -9.02 21.82 18.44
C ILE A 214 -7.85 22.59 19.03
#